data_f77c34bc68a114f01da43a3c88da24a1
#
_entry.id   f77c34bc68a114f01da43a3c88da24a1
#
_cell.length_a   1.000
_cell.length_b   1.000
_cell.length_c   1.000
_cell.angle_alpha   90.00
_cell.angle_beta   90.00
_cell.angle_gamma   90.00
#
_symmetry.space_group_name_H-M   'P 1'
#
loop_
_entity.id
_entity.type
_entity.pdbx_description
1 polymer ?
#
loop_
_entity_poly.entity_id
_entity_poly.type
_entity_poly.pdbx_seq_one_letter_code
_entity_poly.pdbx_strand_id
1 'polypeptide(L)'
;MARVITVALVDDDRMLTDGMRAWLGGVPGLRLVATATTPAELLRPPDPELPYAAPDVVLLDLRLGDGSDPVDNIRLLLSSGSRVLVISTVPDRARIIESVRAGADGYLTKDNDLPTLVAAIEDVAAGRGAHSPELAFACAHDDSPARPRLSPRERQILLDYASGMTLKSAARRAGITVHTAKDYLDRVKAKYRQAGRQAYTKIDLARLVREDSLDGQ
;
A
#
# COMPACT_ATOMS: atom_id res chain seq x y z
N MET A 1 -7.67 0.86 -33.75
CA MET A 1 -8.33 -0.15 -32.90
C MET A 1 -8.03 0.19 -31.46
N ALA A 2 -9.02 0.27 -30.58
CA ALA A 2 -8.78 0.48 -29.14
C ALA A 2 -7.96 -0.72 -28.61
N ARG A 3 -6.96 -0.44 -27.80
CA ARG A 3 -6.16 -1.48 -27.13
C ARG A 3 -7.06 -2.27 -26.18
N VAL A 4 -7.05 -3.58 -26.26
CA VAL A 4 -7.74 -4.46 -25.29
C VAL A 4 -6.95 -4.46 -23.99
N ILE A 5 -7.61 -4.11 -22.88
CA ILE A 5 -7.04 -4.13 -21.54
C ILE A 5 -7.07 -5.58 -21.04
N THR A 6 -5.91 -6.09 -20.66
CA THR A 6 -5.77 -7.43 -20.06
C THR A 6 -5.92 -7.34 -18.55
N VAL A 7 -6.80 -8.17 -18.00
CA VAL A 7 -7.12 -8.21 -16.56
C VAL A 7 -6.80 -9.58 -16.00
N ALA A 8 -6.23 -9.65 -14.82
CA ALA A 8 -6.16 -10.88 -14.04
C ALA A 8 -6.89 -10.70 -12.71
N LEU A 9 -7.33 -11.79 -12.10
CA LEU A 9 -7.99 -11.81 -10.80
C LEU A 9 -7.22 -12.71 -9.84
N VAL A 10 -6.92 -12.19 -8.65
CA VAL A 10 -6.36 -12.95 -7.52
C VAL A 10 -7.37 -12.94 -6.39
N ASP A 11 -8.02 -14.07 -6.18
CA ASP A 11 -9.08 -14.26 -5.19
C ASP A 11 -9.26 -15.76 -4.93
N ASP A 12 -9.39 -16.18 -3.69
CA ASP A 12 -9.59 -17.58 -3.31
C ASP A 12 -11.07 -17.99 -3.27
N ASP A 13 -11.99 -17.03 -3.42
CA ASP A 13 -13.42 -17.30 -3.57
C ASP A 13 -13.74 -17.74 -5.01
N ARG A 14 -13.96 -19.04 -5.18
CA ARG A 14 -14.28 -19.63 -6.49
C ARG A 14 -15.59 -19.11 -7.08
N MET A 15 -16.60 -18.84 -6.24
CA MET A 15 -17.89 -18.35 -6.71
C MET A 15 -17.72 -16.94 -7.30
N LEU A 16 -16.96 -16.09 -6.62
CA LEU A 16 -16.65 -14.77 -7.11
C LEU A 16 -15.81 -14.84 -8.39
N THR A 17 -14.81 -15.69 -8.43
CA THR A 17 -13.95 -15.88 -9.61
C THR A 17 -14.76 -16.30 -10.84
N ASP A 18 -15.68 -17.25 -10.70
CA ASP A 18 -16.55 -17.70 -11.79
C ASP A 18 -17.55 -16.61 -12.20
N GLY A 19 -18.11 -15.88 -11.25
CA GLY A 19 -18.95 -14.71 -11.52
C GLY A 19 -18.24 -13.61 -12.27
N MET A 20 -17.02 -13.24 -11.85
CA MET A 20 -16.18 -12.24 -12.50
C MET A 20 -15.78 -12.66 -13.92
N ARG A 21 -15.50 -13.94 -14.15
CA ARG A 21 -15.21 -14.48 -15.48
C ARG A 21 -16.42 -14.29 -16.43
N ALA A 22 -17.62 -14.60 -15.93
CA ALA A 22 -18.85 -14.40 -16.70
C ALA A 22 -19.12 -12.91 -16.97
N TRP A 23 -18.94 -12.05 -15.99
CA TRP A 23 -19.18 -10.61 -16.08
C TRP A 23 -18.21 -9.93 -17.04
N LEU A 24 -16.92 -10.11 -16.85
CA LEU A 24 -15.88 -9.44 -17.66
C LEU A 24 -15.80 -10.02 -19.07
N GLY A 25 -16.21 -11.30 -19.28
CA GLY A 25 -16.24 -11.93 -20.60
C GLY A 25 -17.20 -11.27 -21.57
N GLY A 26 -18.22 -10.54 -21.07
CA GLY A 26 -19.18 -9.81 -21.89
C GLY A 26 -18.81 -8.34 -22.16
N VAL A 27 -17.70 -7.83 -21.60
CA VAL A 27 -17.33 -6.41 -21.68
C VAL A 27 -16.40 -6.16 -22.86
N PRO A 28 -16.82 -5.39 -23.89
CA PRO A 28 -15.95 -5.04 -25.01
C PRO A 28 -14.72 -4.24 -24.53
N GLY A 29 -13.54 -4.58 -25.03
CA GLY A 29 -12.30 -3.89 -24.69
C GLY A 29 -11.59 -4.40 -23.44
N LEU A 30 -12.20 -5.30 -22.65
CA LEU A 30 -11.58 -6.01 -21.54
C LEU A 30 -11.39 -7.49 -21.88
N ARG A 31 -10.33 -8.08 -21.34
CA ARG A 31 -10.07 -9.52 -21.45
C ARG A 31 -9.50 -10.05 -20.14
N LEU A 32 -10.25 -10.90 -19.46
CA LEU A 32 -9.74 -11.66 -18.33
C LEU A 32 -8.79 -12.75 -18.84
N VAL A 33 -7.49 -12.62 -18.55
CA VAL A 33 -6.43 -13.50 -19.08
C VAL A 33 -6.03 -14.59 -18.10
N ALA A 34 -6.20 -14.36 -16.79
CA ALA A 34 -5.86 -15.33 -15.75
C ALA A 34 -6.71 -15.14 -14.50
N THR A 35 -6.89 -16.22 -13.76
CA THR A 35 -7.41 -16.22 -12.39
C THR A 35 -6.50 -17.09 -11.54
N ALA A 36 -6.20 -16.65 -10.31
CA ALA A 36 -5.33 -17.36 -9.38
C ALA A 36 -5.86 -17.20 -7.94
N THR A 37 -5.48 -18.10 -7.05
CA THR A 37 -5.83 -18.00 -5.63
C THR A 37 -4.78 -17.22 -4.83
N THR A 38 -3.58 -17.04 -5.40
CA THR A 38 -2.49 -16.28 -4.79
C THR A 38 -1.71 -15.48 -5.83
N PRO A 39 -1.04 -14.37 -5.45
CA PRO A 39 -0.15 -13.64 -6.35
C PRO A 39 0.99 -14.52 -6.91
N ALA A 40 1.56 -15.39 -6.07
CA ALA A 40 2.64 -16.30 -6.49
C ALA A 40 2.18 -17.31 -7.56
N GLU A 41 0.93 -17.75 -7.49
CA GLU A 41 0.32 -18.60 -8.52
C GLU A 41 0.15 -17.82 -9.83
N LEU A 42 -0.38 -16.60 -9.77
CA LEU A 42 -0.57 -15.75 -10.95
C LEU A 42 0.75 -15.48 -11.68
N LEU A 43 1.82 -15.23 -10.94
CA LEU A 43 3.12 -14.87 -11.49
C LEU A 43 3.94 -16.07 -11.99
N ARG A 44 3.44 -17.30 -11.78
CA ARG A 44 4.08 -18.50 -12.32
C ARG A 44 3.71 -18.61 -13.79
N PRO A 45 4.67 -18.55 -14.73
CA PRO A 45 4.38 -18.71 -16.15
C PRO A 45 3.77 -20.10 -16.38
N PRO A 46 2.74 -20.23 -17.22
CA PRO A 46 2.15 -21.52 -17.56
C PRO A 46 3.15 -22.41 -18.30
N ASP A 47 4.09 -21.79 -19.02
CA ASP A 47 5.22 -22.43 -19.69
C ASP A 47 6.50 -21.69 -19.31
N PRO A 48 7.47 -22.35 -18.65
CA PRO A 48 8.74 -21.72 -18.25
C PRO A 48 9.59 -21.21 -19.43
N GLU A 49 9.35 -21.71 -20.64
CA GLU A 49 10.08 -21.30 -21.85
C GLU A 49 9.50 -20.02 -22.49
N LEU A 50 8.27 -19.63 -22.11
CA LEU A 50 7.64 -18.42 -22.62
C LEU A 50 7.87 -17.22 -21.70
N PRO A 51 8.09 -16.02 -22.24
CA PRO A 51 8.19 -14.82 -21.43
C PRO A 51 6.85 -14.56 -20.70
N TYR A 52 6.91 -14.27 -19.40
CA TYR A 52 5.74 -13.84 -18.63
C TYR A 52 5.24 -12.51 -19.19
N ALA A 53 3.98 -12.49 -19.64
CA ALA A 53 3.31 -11.28 -20.06
C ALA A 53 2.45 -10.79 -18.88
N ALA A 54 2.88 -9.73 -18.21
CA ALA A 54 2.13 -9.13 -17.13
C ALA A 54 0.76 -8.61 -17.63
N PRO A 55 -0.36 -8.89 -16.93
CA PRO A 55 -1.64 -8.27 -17.23
C PRO A 55 -1.56 -6.76 -16.98
N ASP A 56 -2.35 -5.98 -17.74
CA ASP A 56 -2.40 -4.53 -17.53
C ASP A 56 -2.90 -4.17 -16.13
N VAL A 57 -3.92 -4.89 -15.64
CA VAL A 57 -4.51 -4.68 -14.31
C VAL A 57 -4.71 -6.02 -13.60
N VAL A 58 -4.34 -6.08 -12.34
CA VAL A 58 -4.67 -7.19 -11.44
C VAL A 58 -5.72 -6.73 -10.44
N LEU A 59 -6.87 -7.40 -10.42
CA LEU A 59 -7.85 -7.31 -9.35
C LEU A 59 -7.37 -8.19 -8.20
N LEU A 60 -7.12 -7.60 -7.03
CA LEU A 60 -6.56 -8.31 -5.88
C LEU A 60 -7.52 -8.29 -4.70
N ASP A 61 -7.93 -9.46 -4.20
CA ASP A 61 -8.54 -9.52 -2.88
C ASP A 61 -7.49 -9.32 -1.78
N LEU A 62 -7.87 -8.55 -0.75
CA LEU A 62 -7.02 -8.35 0.43
C LEU A 62 -7.01 -9.54 1.39
N ARG A 63 -8.00 -10.43 1.30
CA ARG A 63 -8.15 -11.56 2.23
C ARG A 63 -7.99 -12.88 1.49
N LEU A 64 -6.77 -13.27 1.29
CA LEU A 64 -6.47 -14.59 0.74
C LEU A 64 -6.34 -15.63 1.87
N GLY A 65 -6.89 -16.82 1.64
CA GLY A 65 -6.92 -17.91 2.62
C GLY A 65 -5.54 -18.52 2.90
N ASP A 66 -4.51 -18.14 2.13
CA ASP A 66 -3.12 -18.56 2.37
C ASP A 66 -2.43 -17.79 3.52
N GLY A 67 -3.09 -16.75 4.06
CA GLY A 67 -2.57 -15.94 5.15
C GLY A 67 -1.42 -14.99 4.75
N SER A 68 -1.19 -14.81 3.45
CA SER A 68 -0.18 -13.85 2.95
C SER A 68 -0.50 -12.41 3.34
N ASP A 69 0.55 -11.59 3.52
CA ASP A 69 0.38 -10.17 3.87
C ASP A 69 -0.10 -9.37 2.65
N PRO A 70 -1.21 -8.60 2.76
CA PRO A 70 -1.76 -7.83 1.64
C PRO A 70 -0.79 -6.79 1.06
N VAL A 71 0.05 -6.17 1.90
CA VAL A 71 1.03 -5.18 1.46
C VAL A 71 2.12 -5.83 0.61
N ASP A 72 2.59 -7.00 1.03
CA ASP A 72 3.59 -7.76 0.27
C ASP A 72 3.01 -8.30 -1.03
N ASN A 73 1.74 -8.72 -1.04
CA ASN A 73 1.02 -9.13 -2.23
C ASN A 73 0.90 -8.00 -3.26
N ILE A 74 0.54 -6.79 -2.83
CA ILE A 74 0.47 -5.61 -3.69
C ILE A 74 1.86 -5.32 -4.29
N ARG A 75 2.90 -5.26 -3.47
CA ARG A 75 4.27 -4.98 -3.93
C ARG A 75 4.78 -6.03 -4.92
N LEU A 76 4.49 -7.30 -4.66
CA LEU A 76 4.87 -8.40 -5.54
C LEU A 76 4.23 -8.24 -6.93
N LEU A 77 2.93 -7.94 -6.99
CA LEU A 77 2.21 -7.73 -8.24
C LEU A 77 2.70 -6.48 -9.00
N LEU A 78 2.95 -5.38 -8.28
CA LEU A 78 3.53 -4.17 -8.89
C LEU A 78 4.92 -4.43 -9.48
N SER A 79 5.75 -5.24 -8.83
CA SER A 79 7.10 -5.59 -9.32
C SER A 79 7.08 -6.38 -10.63
N SER A 80 5.96 -7.02 -10.96
CA SER A 80 5.78 -7.72 -12.24
C SER A 80 5.45 -6.80 -13.42
N GLY A 81 5.20 -5.51 -13.14
CA GLY A 81 4.81 -4.51 -14.14
C GLY A 81 3.29 -4.33 -14.29
N SER A 82 2.48 -5.07 -13.55
CA SER A 82 1.02 -4.90 -13.52
C SER A 82 0.62 -3.73 -12.64
N ARG A 83 -0.53 -3.11 -12.92
CA ARG A 83 -1.22 -2.20 -12.01
C ARG A 83 -2.14 -2.99 -11.09
N VAL A 84 -2.35 -2.51 -9.87
CA VAL A 84 -3.14 -3.24 -8.87
C VAL A 84 -4.36 -2.45 -8.47
N LEU A 85 -5.55 -3.01 -8.76
CA LEU A 85 -6.84 -2.57 -8.23
C LEU A 85 -7.26 -3.53 -7.12
N VAL A 86 -7.26 -3.04 -5.89
CA VAL A 86 -7.71 -3.81 -4.74
C VAL A 86 -9.23 -3.91 -4.73
N ILE A 87 -9.76 -5.11 -4.50
CA ILE A 87 -11.19 -5.38 -4.28
C ILE A 87 -11.38 -6.04 -2.91
N SER A 88 -12.36 -5.61 -2.11
CA SER A 88 -12.56 -6.13 -0.76
C SER A 88 -14.03 -6.14 -0.34
N THR A 89 -14.42 -7.07 0.51
CA THR A 89 -15.80 -7.16 1.05
C THR A 89 -16.13 -6.11 2.09
N VAL A 90 -15.12 -5.54 2.77
CA VAL A 90 -15.33 -4.61 3.88
C VAL A 90 -14.49 -3.34 3.67
N PRO A 91 -15.11 -2.14 3.70
CA PRO A 91 -14.40 -0.88 3.62
C PRO A 91 -13.70 -0.57 4.95
N ASP A 92 -12.64 -1.33 5.28
CA ASP A 92 -11.79 -1.04 6.43
C ASP A 92 -10.81 0.08 6.07
N ARG A 93 -11.00 1.23 6.70
CA ARG A 93 -10.20 2.44 6.46
C ARG A 93 -8.69 2.21 6.58
N ALA A 94 -8.25 1.46 7.61
CA ALA A 94 -6.84 1.20 7.82
C ALA A 94 -6.26 0.39 6.64
N ARG A 95 -6.97 -0.62 6.18
CA ARG A 95 -6.56 -1.45 5.04
C ARG A 95 -6.58 -0.70 3.71
N ILE A 96 -7.54 0.20 3.51
CA ILE A 96 -7.56 1.10 2.33
C ILE A 96 -6.28 1.93 2.30
N ILE A 97 -5.94 2.58 3.42
CA ILE A 97 -4.74 3.42 3.54
C ILE A 97 -3.46 2.59 3.37
N GLU A 98 -3.38 1.41 3.98
CA GLU A 98 -2.23 0.51 3.81
C GLU A 98 -2.06 0.07 2.36
N SER A 99 -3.15 -0.25 1.66
CA SER A 99 -3.13 -0.63 0.24
C SER A 99 -2.58 0.49 -0.65
N VAL A 100 -3.06 1.73 -0.45
CA VAL A 100 -2.56 2.90 -1.18
C VAL A 100 -1.07 3.17 -0.89
N ARG A 101 -0.66 3.05 0.37
CA ARG A 101 0.76 3.20 0.77
C ARG A 101 1.65 2.09 0.21
N ALA A 102 1.10 0.90 0.00
CA ALA A 102 1.79 -0.19 -0.68
C ALA A 102 1.97 0.06 -2.19
N GLY A 103 1.23 1.03 -2.75
CA GLY A 103 1.29 1.44 -4.15
C GLY A 103 0.10 0.98 -5.00
N ALA A 104 -0.97 0.46 -4.40
CA ALA A 104 -2.17 0.09 -5.15
C ALA A 104 -2.72 1.30 -5.94
N ASP A 105 -3.08 1.07 -7.21
CA ASP A 105 -3.59 2.09 -8.12
C ASP A 105 -5.06 2.44 -7.86
N GLY A 106 -5.77 1.65 -7.04
CA GLY A 106 -7.14 1.90 -6.66
C GLY A 106 -7.67 0.91 -5.63
N TYR A 107 -8.85 1.22 -5.10
CA TYR A 107 -9.57 0.38 -4.16
C TYR A 107 -11.07 0.43 -4.46
N LEU A 108 -11.72 -0.73 -4.49
CA LEU A 108 -13.15 -0.90 -4.62
C LEU A 108 -13.67 -1.92 -3.61
N THR A 109 -14.92 -1.74 -3.20
CA THR A 109 -15.64 -2.79 -2.47
C THR A 109 -16.29 -3.79 -3.43
N LYS A 110 -16.38 -5.06 -3.01
CA LYS A 110 -16.93 -6.15 -3.84
C LYS A 110 -18.45 -6.06 -4.08
N ASP A 111 -19.13 -5.11 -3.44
CA ASP A 111 -20.56 -4.81 -3.61
C ASP A 111 -20.85 -3.80 -4.73
N ASN A 112 -19.82 -3.28 -5.40
CA ASN A 112 -19.98 -2.41 -6.54
C ASN A 112 -20.55 -3.16 -7.75
N ASP A 113 -21.31 -2.44 -8.57
CA ASP A 113 -21.86 -2.97 -9.82
C ASP A 113 -20.80 -3.13 -10.93
N LEU A 114 -21.11 -3.90 -11.97
CA LEU A 114 -20.20 -4.13 -13.09
C LEU A 114 -19.75 -2.84 -13.81
N PRO A 115 -20.64 -1.86 -14.11
CA PRO A 115 -20.21 -0.59 -14.72
C PRO A 115 -19.14 0.15 -13.90
N THR A 116 -19.30 0.22 -12.57
CA THR A 116 -18.33 0.86 -11.66
C THR A 116 -16.98 0.12 -11.68
N LEU A 117 -17.01 -1.22 -11.65
CA LEU A 117 -15.79 -2.02 -11.75
C LEU A 117 -15.07 -1.80 -13.07
N VAL A 118 -15.81 -1.79 -14.19
CA VAL A 118 -15.25 -1.57 -15.55
C VAL A 118 -14.60 -0.19 -15.63
N ALA A 119 -15.28 0.86 -15.18
CA ALA A 119 -14.72 2.21 -15.15
C ALA A 119 -13.43 2.29 -14.32
N ALA A 120 -13.40 1.64 -13.16
CA ALA A 120 -12.21 1.57 -12.32
C ALA A 120 -11.04 0.83 -13.00
N ILE A 121 -11.31 -0.27 -13.69
CA ILE A 121 -10.28 -1.00 -14.44
C ILE A 121 -9.71 -0.12 -15.56
N GLU A 122 -10.57 0.60 -16.30
CA GLU A 122 -10.14 1.51 -17.38
C GLU A 122 -9.31 2.68 -16.84
N ASP A 123 -9.71 3.27 -15.72
CA ASP A 123 -8.98 4.36 -15.07
C ASP A 123 -7.60 3.90 -14.57
N VAL A 124 -7.55 2.74 -13.92
CA VAL A 124 -6.29 2.13 -13.48
C VAL A 124 -5.40 1.83 -14.68
N ALA A 125 -5.91 1.18 -15.72
CA ALA A 125 -5.14 0.85 -16.93
C ALA A 125 -4.58 2.10 -17.62
N ALA A 126 -5.32 3.22 -17.57
CA ALA A 126 -4.89 4.50 -18.12
C ALA A 126 -3.93 5.30 -17.20
N GLY A 127 -3.64 4.79 -15.99
CA GLY A 127 -2.78 5.46 -15.02
C GLY A 127 -3.42 6.63 -14.28
N ARG A 128 -4.73 6.76 -14.33
CA ARG A 128 -5.46 7.80 -13.60
C ARG A 128 -5.75 7.44 -12.14
N GLY A 129 -5.62 6.16 -11.80
CA GLY A 129 -6.04 5.61 -10.51
C GLY A 129 -7.57 5.51 -10.39
N ALA A 130 -8.06 4.52 -9.63
CA ALA A 130 -9.48 4.39 -9.35
C ALA A 130 -9.81 5.08 -8.02
N HIS A 131 -10.57 6.17 -8.10
CA HIS A 131 -10.99 6.96 -6.95
C HIS A 131 -12.41 6.59 -6.54
N SER A 132 -12.55 5.56 -5.69
CA SER A 132 -13.86 5.24 -5.09
C SER A 132 -14.21 6.23 -3.98
N PRO A 133 -15.51 6.42 -3.67
CA PRO A 133 -15.94 7.24 -2.53
C PRO A 133 -15.29 6.80 -1.21
N GLU A 134 -15.13 5.50 -1.00
CA GLU A 134 -14.50 4.90 0.19
C GLU A 134 -13.01 5.27 0.25
N LEU A 135 -12.30 5.20 -0.89
CA LEU A 135 -10.91 5.63 -1.00
C LEU A 135 -10.77 7.13 -0.75
N ALA A 136 -11.61 7.96 -1.38
CA ALA A 136 -11.60 9.40 -1.18
C ALA A 136 -11.89 9.77 0.28
N PHE A 137 -12.87 9.10 0.92
CA PHE A 137 -13.19 9.29 2.33
C PHE A 137 -12.03 8.86 3.24
N ALA A 138 -11.43 7.70 2.99
CA ALA A 138 -10.31 7.18 3.76
C ALA A 138 -9.10 8.14 3.69
N CYS A 139 -8.77 8.64 2.50
CA CYS A 139 -7.67 9.60 2.30
C CYS A 139 -7.96 10.97 2.90
N ALA A 140 -9.19 11.50 2.78
CA ALA A 140 -9.58 12.80 3.32
C ALA A 140 -9.58 12.83 4.86
N HIS A 141 -9.84 11.68 5.48
CA HIS A 141 -9.89 11.51 6.93
C HIS A 141 -8.70 10.68 7.43
N ASP A 142 -7.61 10.60 6.66
CA ASP A 142 -6.38 9.96 7.11
C ASP A 142 -5.71 10.77 8.22
N ASP A 143 -6.36 10.77 9.39
CA ASP A 143 -5.77 11.13 10.67
C ASP A 143 -4.91 9.99 11.22
N SER A 144 -4.56 9.06 10.37
CA SER A 144 -3.84 7.85 10.74
C SER A 144 -2.55 8.25 11.44
N PRO A 145 -2.38 7.90 12.70
CA PRO A 145 -1.23 8.26 13.50
C PRO A 145 0.04 7.49 13.09
N ALA A 146 0.06 6.87 11.92
CA ALA A 146 1.23 6.17 11.41
C ALA A 146 2.44 7.08 11.17
N ARG A 147 2.20 8.38 10.89
CA ARG A 147 3.24 9.42 10.86
C ARG A 147 2.90 10.54 11.84
N PRO A 148 3.44 10.54 13.05
CA PRO A 148 3.21 11.63 13.97
C PRO A 148 3.79 12.93 13.40
N ARG A 149 3.03 14.02 13.48
CA ARG A 149 3.52 15.35 13.12
C ARG A 149 4.62 15.77 14.10
N LEU A 150 5.86 15.78 13.62
CA LEU A 150 7.00 16.24 14.37
C LEU A 150 7.26 17.72 14.07
N SER A 151 7.56 18.50 15.11
CA SER A 151 8.06 19.86 14.92
C SER A 151 9.46 19.81 14.27
N PRO A 152 9.93 20.90 13.64
CA PRO A 152 11.27 20.94 13.05
C PRO A 152 12.38 20.53 14.02
N ARG A 153 12.27 20.92 15.29
CA ARG A 153 13.24 20.56 16.34
C ARG A 153 13.15 19.10 16.74
N GLU A 154 11.96 18.53 16.89
CA GLU A 154 11.76 17.10 17.15
C GLU A 154 12.33 16.25 16.02
N ARG A 155 12.07 16.65 14.75
CA ARG A 155 12.61 15.97 13.56
C ARG A 155 14.15 16.03 13.54
N GLN A 156 14.74 17.20 13.77
CA GLN A 156 16.18 17.35 13.78
C GLN A 156 16.85 16.43 14.82
N ILE A 157 16.34 16.43 16.07
CA ILE A 157 16.89 15.58 17.15
C ILE A 157 16.68 14.10 16.84
N LEU A 158 15.53 13.72 16.29
CA LEU A 158 15.27 12.34 15.86
C LEU A 158 16.28 11.89 14.80
N LEU A 159 16.49 12.66 13.73
CA LEU A 159 17.41 12.34 12.64
C LEU A 159 18.85 12.20 13.14
N ASP A 160 19.33 13.19 13.91
CA ASP A 160 20.69 13.18 14.47
C ASP A 160 20.91 11.96 15.38
N TYR A 161 19.94 11.62 16.22
CA TYR A 161 20.04 10.47 17.12
C TYR A 161 19.93 9.14 16.38
N ALA A 162 19.02 9.04 15.41
CA ALA A 162 18.80 7.83 14.59
C ALA A 162 19.99 7.53 13.67
N SER A 163 20.71 8.56 13.18
CA SER A 163 21.92 8.41 12.36
C SER A 163 23.14 7.88 13.12
N GLY A 164 23.01 7.62 14.42
CA GLY A 164 24.10 7.06 15.23
C GLY A 164 24.69 8.01 16.25
N MET A 165 24.39 9.31 16.22
CA MET A 165 24.93 10.27 17.18
C MET A 165 24.54 9.95 18.62
N THR A 166 25.39 10.34 19.57
CA THR A 166 25.00 10.37 20.97
C THR A 166 24.03 11.52 21.23
N LEU A 167 23.19 11.41 22.26
CA LEU A 167 22.28 12.50 22.64
C LEU A 167 23.02 13.82 22.92
N LYS A 168 24.22 13.73 23.52
CA LYS A 168 25.12 14.88 23.79
C LYS A 168 25.56 15.55 22.47
N SER A 169 25.91 14.76 21.46
CA SER A 169 26.32 15.28 20.14
C SER A 169 25.15 15.91 19.38
N ALA A 170 23.98 15.29 19.41
CA ALA A 170 22.76 15.84 18.80
C ALA A 170 22.35 17.16 19.47
N ALA A 171 22.39 17.24 20.81
CA ALA A 171 22.10 18.46 21.55
C ALA A 171 23.05 19.60 21.15
N ARG A 172 24.37 19.33 21.11
CA ARG A 172 25.37 20.30 20.68
C ARG A 172 25.14 20.80 19.26
N ARG A 173 24.83 19.89 18.31
CA ARG A 173 24.54 20.25 16.92
C ARG A 173 23.30 21.13 16.79
N ALA A 174 22.27 20.85 17.61
CA ALA A 174 21.03 21.63 17.63
C ALA A 174 21.12 22.93 18.44
N GLY A 175 22.25 23.22 19.11
CA GLY A 175 22.45 24.42 19.94
C GLY A 175 21.57 24.44 21.20
N ILE A 176 21.29 23.27 21.81
CA ILE A 176 20.42 23.13 22.97
C ILE A 176 21.11 22.29 24.06
N THR A 177 20.53 22.30 25.29
CA THR A 177 21.03 21.45 26.38
C THR A 177 20.71 19.98 26.13
N VAL A 178 21.48 19.08 26.74
CA VAL A 178 21.22 17.64 26.69
C VAL A 178 19.85 17.29 27.28
N HIS A 179 19.42 18.01 28.29
CA HIS A 179 18.13 17.86 28.94
C HIS A 179 17.00 18.19 27.92
N THR A 180 17.10 19.34 27.27
CA THR A 180 16.13 19.74 26.22
C THR A 180 16.09 18.75 25.05
N ALA A 181 17.24 18.24 24.62
CA ALA A 181 17.29 17.22 23.56
C ALA A 181 16.62 15.90 24.01
N LYS A 182 16.77 15.52 25.28
CA LYS A 182 16.08 14.37 25.86
C LYS A 182 14.55 14.58 25.83
N ASP A 183 14.08 15.75 26.24
CA ASP A 183 12.64 16.07 26.23
C ASP A 183 12.04 16.01 24.83
N TYR A 184 12.76 16.51 23.81
CA TYR A 184 12.32 16.36 22.42
C TYR A 184 12.25 14.89 22.01
N LEU A 185 13.26 14.09 22.33
CA LEU A 185 13.29 12.67 22.01
C LEU A 185 12.17 11.88 22.70
N ASP A 186 11.88 12.21 23.96
CA ASP A 186 10.79 11.59 24.73
C ASP A 186 9.41 11.95 24.15
N ARG A 187 9.22 13.19 23.68
CA ARG A 187 8.01 13.61 22.94
C ARG A 187 7.87 12.87 21.61
N VAL A 188 8.95 12.74 20.85
CA VAL A 188 8.98 11.95 19.61
C VAL A 188 8.56 10.52 19.88
N LYS A 189 9.16 9.87 20.87
CA LYS A 189 8.81 8.50 21.28
C LYS A 189 7.33 8.39 21.70
N ALA A 190 6.82 9.36 22.45
CA ALA A 190 5.44 9.39 22.87
C ALA A 190 4.48 9.50 21.65
N LYS A 191 4.78 10.38 20.70
CA LYS A 191 4.00 10.56 19.48
C LYS A 191 3.95 9.29 18.63
N TYR A 192 5.09 8.59 18.46
CA TYR A 192 5.13 7.31 17.74
C TYR A 192 4.36 6.21 18.46
N ARG A 193 4.45 6.14 19.80
CA ARG A 193 3.66 5.17 20.57
C ARG A 193 2.16 5.43 20.52
N GLN A 194 1.74 6.70 20.57
CA GLN A 194 0.33 7.09 20.35
C GLN A 194 -0.14 6.69 18.95
N ALA A 195 0.79 6.64 18.00
CA ALA A 195 0.59 6.14 16.66
C ALA A 195 0.61 4.60 16.54
N GLY A 196 0.61 3.87 17.66
CA GLY A 196 0.68 2.42 17.67
C GLY A 196 2.03 1.82 17.21
N ARG A 197 3.07 2.66 17.05
CA ARG A 197 4.39 2.22 16.56
C ARG A 197 5.41 2.12 17.70
N GLN A 198 6.20 1.04 17.72
CA GLN A 198 7.24 0.84 18.73
C GLN A 198 8.35 1.90 18.59
N ALA A 199 8.59 2.65 19.66
CA ALA A 199 9.57 3.72 19.72
C ALA A 199 10.24 3.76 21.11
N TYR A 200 10.83 2.65 21.54
CA TYR A 200 11.47 2.53 22.85
C TYR A 200 12.99 2.70 22.77
N THR A 201 13.60 2.09 21.76
CA THR A 201 15.04 2.02 21.59
C THR A 201 15.55 2.93 20.47
N LYS A 202 16.87 3.13 20.40
CA LYS A 202 17.52 3.83 19.29
C LYS A 202 17.34 3.10 17.96
N ILE A 203 17.32 1.77 18.00
CA ILE A 203 17.12 0.92 16.83
C ILE A 203 15.69 1.11 16.28
N ASP A 204 14.69 1.15 17.17
CA ASP A 204 13.31 1.43 16.76
C ASP A 204 13.22 2.78 16.05
N LEU A 205 13.83 3.82 16.61
CA LEU A 205 13.82 5.15 16.01
C LEU A 205 14.55 5.21 14.66
N ALA A 206 15.67 4.50 14.51
CA ALA A 206 16.37 4.41 13.23
C ALA A 206 15.55 3.68 12.16
N ARG A 207 14.78 2.65 12.55
CA ARG A 207 13.82 1.97 11.68
C ARG A 207 12.70 2.94 11.26
N LEU A 208 12.06 3.63 12.21
CA LEU A 208 10.98 4.58 11.97
C LEU A 208 11.39 5.71 11.01
N VAL A 209 12.62 6.23 11.15
CA VAL A 209 13.17 7.26 10.24
C VAL A 209 13.24 6.74 8.80
N ARG A 210 13.69 5.50 8.60
CA ARG A 210 13.74 4.87 7.26
C ARG A 210 12.35 4.60 6.69
N GLU A 211 11.46 4.02 7.49
CA GLU A 211 10.07 3.73 7.08
C GLU A 211 9.32 5.00 6.71
N ASP A 212 9.56 6.10 7.42
CA ASP A 212 8.90 7.39 7.16
C ASP A 212 9.63 8.23 6.11
N SER A 213 10.73 7.75 5.52
CA SER A 213 11.57 8.48 4.55
C SER A 213 11.92 9.90 5.04
N LEU A 214 12.25 10.02 6.35
CA LEU A 214 12.55 11.31 6.97
C LEU A 214 13.97 11.81 6.64
N ASP A 215 14.84 10.93 6.15
CA ASP A 215 16.25 11.14 5.79
C ASP A 215 16.45 11.66 4.35
N GLY A 216 15.37 11.79 3.57
CA GLY A 216 15.37 12.12 2.14
C GLY A 216 14.84 13.52 1.78
N GLN A 217 15.13 14.57 2.58
CA GLN A 217 14.98 15.99 2.16
C GLN A 217 16.04 16.87 2.80
#